data_0d0218882b22c3cbb18efc6308775ed6
#
_entry.id   0d0218882b22c3cbb18efc6308775ed6
#
_cell.length_a   1.000
_cell.length_b   1.000
_cell.length_c   1.000
_cell.angle_alpha   90.00
_cell.angle_beta   90.00
_cell.angle_gamma   90.00
#
_symmetry.space_group_name_H-M   'P 1'
#
loop_
_entity.id
_entity.type
_entity.pdbx_description
1 polymer ?
#
loop_
_entity_poly.entity_id
_entity_poly.type
_entity_poly.pdbx_seq_one_letter_code
_entity_poly.pdbx_strand_id
1 'polypeptide(L)'
;MTEQTARETELRSFQKAYESGECLATMTAFNRIGCSNLNAHEGLMQNILRKEWGYKGLISTDMVNGQNYFLPGECILGGVTMMANGRGASADLKTEWVDYEATNIAKDKLLNEHLHINMKYQWYAYANSNLLNGMDGSVTVINVIPSWQIMFNVLTGTFSVVLVASLGLMLFANIKGKKEE
;
A
#
# COMPACT_ATOMS: atom_id res chain seq x y z
N MET A 1 19.84 7.31 -21.54
CA MET A 1 20.47 6.09 -20.98
C MET A 1 20.16 4.94 -21.91
N THR A 2 21.15 4.12 -22.26
CA THR A 2 20.94 2.91 -23.07
C THR A 2 20.46 1.77 -22.17
N GLU A 3 19.85 0.74 -22.71
CA GLU A 3 19.47 -0.45 -21.96
C GLU A 3 20.68 -1.15 -21.31
N GLN A 4 21.79 -1.23 -22.04
CA GLN A 4 23.04 -1.75 -21.50
C GLN A 4 23.48 -0.99 -20.24
N THR A 5 23.55 0.33 -20.31
CA THR A 5 23.90 1.15 -19.14
C THR A 5 22.95 0.90 -17.97
N ALA A 6 21.62 0.85 -18.23
CA ALA A 6 20.65 0.58 -17.19
C ALA A 6 20.89 -0.79 -16.52
N ARG A 7 21.16 -1.83 -17.30
CA ARG A 7 21.41 -3.18 -16.79
C ARG A 7 22.70 -3.30 -15.99
N GLU A 8 23.75 -2.64 -16.43
CA GLU A 8 25.08 -2.73 -15.83
C GLU A 8 25.23 -1.85 -14.57
N THR A 9 24.47 -0.78 -14.46
CA THR A 9 24.55 0.18 -13.34
C THR A 9 23.31 0.12 -12.45
N GLU A 10 22.19 0.68 -12.91
CA GLU A 10 21.00 0.90 -12.07
C GLU A 10 20.31 -0.40 -11.66
N LEU A 11 20.16 -1.33 -12.58
CA LEU A 11 19.43 -2.58 -12.35
C LEU A 11 20.29 -3.69 -11.74
N ARG A 12 21.61 -3.54 -11.72
CA ARG A 12 22.53 -4.61 -11.31
C ARG A 12 22.38 -5.02 -9.85
N SER A 13 22.15 -4.06 -8.96
CA SER A 13 21.93 -4.33 -7.52
C SER A 13 20.61 -5.05 -7.28
N PHE A 14 19.57 -4.66 -8.00
CA PHE A 14 18.26 -5.32 -7.94
C PHE A 14 18.31 -6.74 -8.49
N GLN A 15 19.00 -6.94 -9.62
CA GLN A 15 19.17 -8.25 -10.21
C GLN A 15 19.75 -9.25 -9.21
N LYS A 16 20.84 -8.87 -8.53
CA LYS A 16 21.46 -9.74 -7.51
C LYS A 16 20.52 -10.10 -6.37
N ALA A 17 19.71 -9.14 -5.91
CA ALA A 17 18.74 -9.37 -4.84
C ALA A 17 17.63 -10.34 -5.27
N TYR A 18 17.16 -10.25 -6.51
CA TYR A 18 16.07 -11.10 -7.00
C TYR A 18 16.54 -12.50 -7.39
N GLU A 19 17.72 -12.62 -7.98
CA GLU A 19 18.30 -13.91 -8.35
C GLU A 19 18.71 -14.75 -7.13
N SER A 20 18.98 -14.12 -5.98
CA SER A 20 19.23 -14.85 -4.73
C SER A 20 18.00 -15.61 -4.21
N GLY A 21 16.80 -15.23 -4.66
CA GLY A 21 15.53 -15.85 -4.26
C GLY A 21 15.03 -15.44 -2.86
N GLU A 22 15.77 -14.62 -2.13
CA GLU A 22 15.40 -14.18 -0.78
C GLU A 22 14.47 -12.96 -0.79
N CYS A 23 14.45 -12.20 -1.89
CA CYS A 23 13.61 -11.02 -2.03
C CYS A 23 12.19 -11.43 -2.47
N LEU A 24 11.22 -11.34 -1.57
CA LEU A 24 9.81 -11.71 -1.84
C LEU A 24 8.91 -10.53 -2.21
N ALA A 25 9.41 -9.31 -2.12
CA ALA A 25 8.63 -8.11 -2.44
C ALA A 25 9.53 -7.03 -3.05
N THR A 26 8.98 -6.30 -4.00
CA THR A 26 9.61 -5.11 -4.58
C THR A 26 8.56 -4.02 -4.81
N MET A 27 9.02 -2.80 -4.92
CA MET A 27 8.17 -1.65 -5.22
C MET A 27 8.66 -1.00 -6.51
N THR A 28 7.73 -0.56 -7.32
CA THR A 28 7.99 0.30 -8.47
C THR A 28 8.14 1.76 -8.01
N ALA A 29 8.21 2.69 -8.93
CA ALA A 29 8.40 4.11 -8.63
C ALA A 29 7.53 4.99 -9.53
N PHE A 30 7.36 6.26 -9.16
CA PHE A 30 6.67 7.25 -9.98
C PHE A 30 7.42 7.61 -11.26
N ASN A 31 8.68 7.27 -11.34
CA ASN A 31 9.55 7.59 -12.46
C ASN A 31 9.07 6.94 -13.76
N ARG A 32 9.57 7.48 -14.85
CA ARG A 32 9.38 6.92 -16.20
C ARG A 32 10.69 6.35 -16.73
N ILE A 33 10.57 5.27 -17.47
CA ILE A 33 11.64 4.74 -18.32
C ILE A 33 11.18 4.91 -19.76
N GLY A 34 11.85 5.80 -20.50
CA GLY A 34 11.37 6.22 -21.81
C GLY A 34 10.02 6.93 -21.71
N CYS A 35 9.05 6.49 -22.46
CA CYS A 35 7.69 7.02 -22.45
C CYS A 35 6.75 6.33 -21.44
N SER A 36 7.15 5.19 -20.87
CA SER A 36 6.31 4.39 -19.99
C SER A 36 6.51 4.75 -18.52
N ASN A 37 5.42 4.84 -17.77
CA ASN A 37 5.48 4.89 -16.31
C ASN A 37 6.02 3.57 -15.77
N LEU A 38 6.86 3.62 -14.74
CA LEU A 38 7.49 2.42 -14.20
C LEU A 38 6.47 1.42 -13.64
N ASN A 39 5.37 1.90 -13.07
CA ASN A 39 4.30 1.03 -12.58
C ASN A 39 3.60 0.22 -13.69
N ALA A 40 3.69 0.67 -14.95
CA ALA A 40 3.08 0.04 -16.13
C ALA A 40 4.10 -0.48 -17.13
N HIS A 41 5.38 -0.55 -16.75
CA HIS A 41 6.45 -0.90 -17.68
C HIS A 41 6.59 -2.42 -17.83
N GLU A 42 5.82 -3.00 -18.75
CA GLU A 42 5.82 -4.44 -19.05
C GLU A 42 7.23 -4.97 -19.36
N GLY A 43 8.01 -4.25 -20.16
CA GLY A 43 9.38 -4.66 -20.53
C GLY A 43 10.27 -4.90 -19.33
N LEU A 44 10.21 -4.06 -18.31
CA LEU A 44 10.98 -4.27 -17.08
C LEU A 44 10.38 -5.39 -16.23
N MET A 45 9.09 -5.31 -15.92
CA MET A 45 8.49 -6.21 -14.95
C MET A 45 8.27 -7.62 -15.48
N GLN A 46 7.70 -7.76 -16.69
CA GLN A 46 7.41 -9.08 -17.24
C GLN A 46 8.62 -9.70 -17.92
N ASN A 47 9.37 -8.93 -18.73
CA ASN A 47 10.45 -9.52 -19.49
C ASN A 47 11.73 -9.64 -18.66
N ILE A 48 12.17 -8.56 -18.00
CA ILE A 48 13.42 -8.59 -17.25
C ILE A 48 13.21 -9.29 -15.89
N LEU A 49 12.34 -8.77 -15.02
CA LEU A 49 12.21 -9.32 -13.67
C LEU A 49 11.66 -10.74 -13.68
N ARG A 50 10.52 -10.99 -14.36
CA ARG A 50 9.83 -12.28 -14.31
C ARG A 50 10.53 -13.34 -15.15
N LYS A 51 10.84 -13.02 -16.42
CA LYS A 51 11.36 -14.03 -17.37
C LYS A 51 12.87 -14.19 -17.28
N GLU A 52 13.65 -13.09 -17.28
CA GLU A 52 15.11 -13.21 -17.29
C GLU A 52 15.66 -13.53 -15.89
N TRP A 53 15.22 -12.82 -14.85
CA TRP A 53 15.74 -13.02 -13.50
C TRP A 53 14.95 -14.01 -12.65
N GLY A 54 13.84 -14.54 -13.19
CA GLY A 54 13.02 -15.54 -12.50
C GLY A 54 12.35 -15.06 -11.23
N TYR A 55 12.19 -13.74 -11.05
CA TYR A 55 11.60 -13.16 -9.86
C TYR A 55 10.14 -13.58 -9.67
N LYS A 56 9.83 -14.21 -8.53
CA LYS A 56 8.50 -14.74 -8.19
C LYS A 56 7.77 -13.95 -7.11
N GLY A 57 8.42 -12.94 -6.52
CA GLY A 57 7.85 -12.13 -5.46
C GLY A 57 6.75 -11.19 -5.93
N LEU A 58 6.09 -10.54 -5.00
CA LEU A 58 5.10 -9.51 -5.30
C LEU A 58 5.76 -8.22 -5.80
N ILE A 59 5.05 -7.49 -6.64
CA ILE A 59 5.43 -6.16 -7.11
C ILE A 59 4.34 -5.18 -6.69
N SER A 60 4.68 -4.22 -5.84
CA SER A 60 3.77 -3.15 -5.42
C SER A 60 4.01 -1.89 -6.25
N THR A 61 2.96 -1.10 -6.47
CA THR A 61 3.14 0.27 -6.94
C THR A 61 3.79 1.12 -5.86
N ASP A 62 4.29 2.29 -6.24
CA ASP A 62 4.42 3.40 -5.32
C ASP A 62 3.03 3.92 -4.92
N MET A 63 2.95 4.85 -3.96
CA MET A 63 1.69 5.30 -3.37
C MET A 63 0.73 5.91 -4.40
N VAL A 64 -0.50 5.43 -4.40
CA VAL A 64 -1.59 5.99 -5.21
C VAL A 64 -2.25 7.11 -4.42
N ASN A 65 -1.81 8.34 -4.66
CA ASN A 65 -2.24 9.52 -3.87
C ASN A 65 -3.25 10.43 -4.61
N GLY A 66 -4.18 9.86 -5.35
CA GLY A 66 -5.17 10.66 -6.08
C GLY A 66 -4.59 11.51 -7.22
N GLN A 67 -3.37 11.23 -7.60
CA GLN A 67 -2.73 11.85 -8.75
C GLN A 67 -2.64 10.82 -9.86
N ASN A 68 -3.14 11.16 -11.03
CA ASN A 68 -3.22 10.28 -12.20
C ASN A 68 -1.85 10.07 -12.85
N TYR A 69 -0.87 9.60 -12.08
CA TYR A 69 0.43 9.28 -12.65
C TYR A 69 0.42 8.01 -13.50
N PHE A 70 -0.51 7.10 -13.23
CA PHE A 70 -0.66 5.83 -13.92
C PHE A 70 -2.09 5.31 -13.79
N LEU A 71 -2.49 4.48 -14.74
CA LEU A 71 -3.80 3.83 -14.74
C LEU A 71 -3.71 2.43 -14.15
N PRO A 72 -4.63 2.03 -13.25
CA PRO A 72 -4.61 0.71 -12.61
C PRO A 72 -4.58 -0.46 -13.61
N GLY A 73 -5.33 -0.36 -14.71
CA GLY A 73 -5.33 -1.40 -15.74
C GLY A 73 -3.97 -1.58 -16.41
N GLU A 74 -3.28 -0.49 -16.71
CA GLU A 74 -1.92 -0.54 -17.25
C GLU A 74 -0.95 -1.19 -16.26
N CYS A 75 -1.13 -0.92 -14.95
CA CYS A 75 -0.33 -1.55 -13.90
C CYS A 75 -0.56 -3.07 -13.84
N ILE A 76 -1.82 -3.50 -13.94
CA ILE A 76 -2.17 -4.93 -13.97
C ILE A 76 -1.53 -5.60 -15.18
N LEU A 77 -1.64 -5.00 -16.37
CA LEU A 77 -1.02 -5.51 -17.60
C LEU A 77 0.51 -5.51 -17.50
N GLY A 78 1.08 -4.49 -16.88
CA GLY A 78 2.53 -4.39 -16.62
C GLY A 78 3.06 -5.44 -15.66
N GLY A 79 2.21 -6.08 -14.84
CA GLY A 79 2.62 -7.14 -13.93
C GLY A 79 2.71 -6.73 -12.46
N VAL A 80 2.15 -5.59 -12.10
CA VAL A 80 1.99 -5.17 -10.71
C VAL A 80 0.98 -6.09 -10.03
N THR A 81 1.33 -6.57 -8.84
CA THR A 81 0.51 -7.52 -8.07
C THR A 81 -0.30 -6.86 -6.97
N MET A 82 0.15 -5.71 -6.50
CA MET A 82 -0.49 -4.97 -5.42
C MET A 82 -0.37 -3.46 -5.66
N MET A 83 -1.47 -2.76 -5.44
CA MET A 83 -1.47 -1.30 -5.50
C MET A 83 -1.36 -0.72 -4.10
N ALA A 84 -0.30 0.06 -3.86
CA ALA A 84 -0.12 0.74 -2.59
C ALA A 84 -1.11 1.91 -2.50
N ASN A 85 -2.11 1.77 -1.62
CA ASN A 85 -3.07 2.82 -1.36
C ASN A 85 -2.65 3.58 -0.10
N GLY A 86 -2.27 4.86 -0.25
CA GLY A 86 -1.97 5.72 0.88
C GLY A 86 -3.22 5.99 1.74
N ARG A 87 -3.03 6.18 3.04
CA ARG A 87 -4.09 6.72 3.91
C ARG A 87 -4.52 8.08 3.37
N GLY A 88 -5.75 8.21 2.96
CA GLY A 88 -6.29 9.47 2.45
C GLY A 88 -6.48 9.51 0.94
N ALA A 89 -6.51 8.35 0.28
CA ALA A 89 -7.16 8.29 -1.02
C ALA A 89 -8.55 8.90 -0.86
N SER A 90 -8.67 10.15 -1.29
CA SER A 90 -9.90 10.90 -1.15
C SER A 90 -11.04 10.22 -1.91
N ALA A 91 -12.27 10.57 -1.57
CA ALA A 91 -13.46 10.05 -2.26
C ALA A 91 -13.40 10.27 -3.79
N ASP A 92 -12.57 11.21 -4.23
CA ASP A 92 -12.36 11.55 -5.65
C ASP A 92 -11.66 10.43 -6.45
N LEU A 93 -10.89 9.57 -5.81
CA LEU A 93 -10.34 8.36 -6.44
C LEU A 93 -11.41 7.33 -6.81
N LYS A 94 -12.60 7.40 -6.23
CA LYS A 94 -13.68 6.47 -6.55
C LYS A 94 -14.14 6.60 -7.99
N THR A 95 -14.08 7.77 -8.59
CA THR A 95 -14.55 7.98 -9.96
C THR A 95 -13.61 7.41 -11.01
N GLU A 96 -12.30 7.40 -10.75
CA GLU A 96 -11.30 6.92 -11.71
C GLU A 96 -11.06 5.40 -11.60
N TRP A 97 -11.39 4.82 -10.45
CA TRP A 97 -11.23 3.39 -10.21
C TRP A 97 -12.51 2.59 -10.49
N VAL A 98 -13.61 3.25 -10.79
CA VAL A 98 -14.90 2.60 -11.13
C VAL A 98 -14.75 1.64 -12.32
N ASP A 99 -13.93 2.00 -13.31
CA ASP A 99 -13.68 1.14 -14.47
C ASP A 99 -12.91 -0.13 -14.12
N TYR A 100 -12.28 -0.18 -12.95
CA TYR A 100 -11.51 -1.31 -12.45
C TYR A 100 -12.17 -2.04 -11.28
N GLU A 101 -13.46 -1.81 -11.06
CA GLU A 101 -14.23 -2.65 -10.15
C GLU A 101 -14.25 -4.11 -10.65
N ALA A 102 -14.38 -5.03 -9.72
CA ALA A 102 -14.35 -6.47 -10.01
C ALA A 102 -15.31 -6.87 -11.15
N THR A 103 -16.48 -6.21 -11.24
CA THR A 103 -17.47 -6.43 -12.29
C THR A 103 -16.99 -6.01 -13.68
N ASN A 104 -16.17 -4.98 -13.78
CA ASN A 104 -15.65 -4.47 -15.05
C ASN A 104 -14.39 -5.26 -15.46
N ILE A 105 -13.50 -5.56 -14.52
CA ILE A 105 -12.34 -6.44 -14.74
C ILE A 105 -12.80 -7.82 -15.24
N ALA A 106 -13.88 -8.37 -14.69
CA ALA A 106 -14.41 -9.66 -15.11
C ALA A 106 -14.92 -9.67 -16.58
N LYS A 107 -15.29 -8.51 -17.12
CA LYS A 107 -15.71 -8.36 -18.52
C LYS A 107 -14.53 -8.19 -19.48
N ASP A 108 -13.41 -7.67 -18.99
CA ASP A 108 -12.18 -7.53 -19.77
C ASP A 108 -11.35 -8.80 -19.64
N LYS A 109 -11.38 -9.64 -20.66
CA LYS A 109 -10.68 -10.92 -20.67
C LYS A 109 -9.16 -10.77 -20.43
N LEU A 110 -8.54 -9.76 -21.04
CA LEU A 110 -7.09 -9.55 -20.93
C LEU A 110 -6.70 -9.12 -19.51
N LEU A 111 -7.41 -8.16 -18.96
CA LEU A 111 -7.19 -7.70 -17.58
C LEU A 111 -7.40 -8.84 -16.58
N ASN A 112 -8.44 -9.64 -16.79
CA ASN A 112 -8.75 -10.76 -15.91
C ASN A 112 -7.65 -11.83 -15.95
N GLU A 113 -7.15 -12.20 -17.13
CA GLU A 113 -6.03 -13.16 -17.27
C GLU A 113 -4.76 -12.64 -16.56
N HIS A 114 -4.39 -11.38 -16.77
CA HIS A 114 -3.23 -10.77 -16.11
C HIS A 114 -3.42 -10.67 -14.60
N LEU A 115 -4.61 -10.33 -14.13
CA LEU A 115 -4.92 -10.30 -12.70
C LEU A 115 -4.72 -11.67 -12.05
N HIS A 116 -5.22 -12.75 -12.69
CA HIS A 116 -5.00 -14.11 -12.20
C HIS A 116 -3.51 -14.49 -12.13
N ILE A 117 -2.72 -14.09 -13.13
CA ILE A 117 -1.28 -14.31 -13.13
C ILE A 117 -0.61 -13.54 -12.00
N ASN A 118 -0.97 -12.27 -11.82
CA ASN A 118 -0.41 -11.40 -10.77
C ASN A 118 -0.76 -11.93 -9.37
N MET A 119 -1.99 -12.41 -9.17
CA MET A 119 -2.39 -13.01 -7.91
C MET A 119 -1.59 -14.27 -7.55
N LYS A 120 -1.16 -15.08 -8.52
CA LYS A 120 -0.26 -16.23 -8.23
C LYS A 120 1.05 -15.77 -7.60
N TYR A 121 1.65 -14.68 -8.09
CA TYR A 121 2.86 -14.12 -7.52
C TYR A 121 2.62 -13.52 -6.13
N GLN A 122 1.48 -12.90 -5.91
CA GLN A 122 1.11 -12.38 -4.59
C GLN A 122 0.96 -13.54 -3.57
N TRP A 123 0.22 -14.58 -3.94
CA TRP A 123 0.08 -15.76 -3.08
C TRP A 123 1.39 -16.49 -2.85
N TYR A 124 2.26 -16.56 -3.87
CA TYR A 124 3.60 -17.12 -3.71
C TYR A 124 4.40 -16.34 -2.65
N ALA A 125 4.39 -15.02 -2.70
CA ALA A 125 5.08 -14.18 -1.73
C ALA A 125 4.52 -14.39 -0.31
N TYR A 126 3.20 -14.45 -0.15
CA TYR A 126 2.57 -14.70 1.14
C TYR A 126 2.90 -16.08 1.69
N ALA A 127 2.83 -17.12 0.86
CA ALA A 127 3.13 -18.49 1.26
C ALA A 127 4.60 -18.70 1.68
N ASN A 128 5.52 -17.93 1.11
CA ASN A 128 6.95 -17.99 1.46
C ASN A 128 7.38 -16.93 2.47
N SER A 129 6.46 -16.13 2.98
CA SER A 129 6.71 -15.14 4.05
C SER A 129 6.32 -15.70 5.41
N ASN A 130 6.73 -15.00 6.46
CA ASN A 130 6.31 -15.33 7.83
C ASN A 130 4.82 -15.01 8.10
N LEU A 131 4.11 -14.42 7.14
CA LEU A 131 2.71 -14.04 7.31
C LEU A 131 1.81 -15.25 7.59
N LEU A 132 2.05 -16.35 6.89
CA LEU A 132 1.26 -17.59 7.05
C LEU A 132 1.95 -18.63 7.95
N ASN A 133 3.08 -18.29 8.56
CA ASN A 133 3.84 -19.19 9.40
C ASN A 133 3.06 -19.51 10.68
N GLY A 134 2.66 -20.76 10.83
CA GLY A 134 1.82 -21.21 11.95
C GLY A 134 0.33 -20.88 11.81
N MET A 135 -0.11 -20.32 10.69
CA MET A 135 -1.53 -20.14 10.42
C MET A 135 -2.10 -21.38 9.74
N ASP A 136 -2.90 -22.13 10.45
CA ASP A 136 -3.75 -23.19 9.92
C ASP A 136 -5.23 -22.85 10.14
N GLY A 137 -6.14 -23.71 9.72
CA GLY A 137 -7.59 -23.50 9.86
C GLY A 137 -8.10 -23.43 11.31
N SER A 138 -7.24 -23.71 12.30
CA SER A 138 -7.56 -23.60 13.73
C SER A 138 -7.21 -22.24 14.34
N VAL A 139 -6.48 -21.40 13.61
CA VAL A 139 -6.04 -20.09 14.11
C VAL A 139 -7.20 -19.10 14.10
N THR A 140 -7.55 -18.60 15.28
CA THR A 140 -8.52 -17.53 15.44
C THR A 140 -7.80 -16.19 15.57
N VAL A 141 -8.11 -15.25 14.68
CA VAL A 141 -7.58 -13.89 14.77
C VAL A 141 -8.40 -13.11 15.79
N ILE A 142 -7.79 -12.76 16.92
CA ILE A 142 -8.39 -11.90 17.94
C ILE A 142 -7.79 -10.49 17.83
N ASN A 143 -8.65 -9.49 17.75
CA ASN A 143 -8.22 -8.10 17.85
C ASN A 143 -7.96 -7.77 19.32
N VAL A 144 -6.69 -7.63 19.67
CA VAL A 144 -6.29 -7.24 21.02
C VAL A 144 -5.97 -5.74 21.01
N ILE A 145 -6.67 -4.99 21.85
CA ILE A 145 -6.31 -3.59 22.08
C ILE A 145 -5.03 -3.58 22.92
N PRO A 146 -3.91 -3.06 22.41
CA PRO A 146 -2.64 -3.07 23.14
C PRO A 146 -2.74 -2.18 24.38
N SER A 147 -2.03 -2.57 25.44
CA SER A 147 -2.07 -1.91 26.75
C SER A 147 -1.74 -0.41 26.68
N TRP A 148 -0.83 -0.02 25.77
CA TRP A 148 -0.51 1.38 25.55
C TRP A 148 -1.69 2.20 25.02
N GLN A 149 -2.53 1.61 24.18
CA GLN A 149 -3.73 2.28 23.64
C GLN A 149 -4.78 2.47 24.72
N ILE A 150 -4.95 1.49 25.61
CA ILE A 150 -5.85 1.59 26.77
C ILE A 150 -5.36 2.73 27.68
N MET A 151 -4.06 2.73 28.01
CA MET A 151 -3.45 3.77 28.82
C MET A 151 -3.61 5.16 28.19
N PHE A 152 -3.36 5.29 26.90
CA PHE A 152 -3.51 6.54 26.17
C PHE A 152 -4.95 7.05 26.20
N ASN A 153 -5.93 6.19 25.99
CA ASN A 153 -7.35 6.54 26.03
C ASN A 153 -7.78 7.00 27.43
N VAL A 154 -7.30 6.31 28.49
CA VAL A 154 -7.57 6.70 29.88
C VAL A 154 -6.96 8.06 30.21
N LEU A 155 -5.71 8.29 29.87
CA LEU A 155 -5.04 9.58 30.06
C LEU A 155 -5.75 10.70 29.32
N THR A 156 -6.07 10.49 28.04
CA THR A 156 -6.79 11.48 27.23
C THR A 156 -8.14 11.82 27.83
N GLY A 157 -8.91 10.82 28.26
CA GLY A 157 -10.18 11.00 28.94
C GLY A 157 -10.04 11.81 30.25
N THR A 158 -9.06 11.45 31.07
CA THR A 158 -8.79 12.14 32.34
C THR A 158 -8.43 13.60 32.12
N PHE A 159 -7.49 13.87 31.20
CA PHE A 159 -7.10 15.25 30.91
C PHE A 159 -8.24 16.06 30.30
N SER A 160 -9.08 15.48 29.50
CA SER A 160 -10.28 16.14 28.95
C SER A 160 -11.25 16.54 30.06
N VAL A 161 -11.52 15.67 31.02
CA VAL A 161 -12.38 15.98 32.17
C VAL A 161 -11.79 17.11 33.03
N VAL A 162 -10.49 17.04 33.34
CA VAL A 162 -9.81 18.10 34.11
C VAL A 162 -9.87 19.44 33.38
N LEU A 163 -9.66 19.44 32.07
CA LEU A 163 -9.74 20.67 31.25
C LEU A 163 -11.15 21.29 31.32
N VAL A 164 -12.18 20.47 31.08
CA VAL A 164 -13.58 20.95 31.13
C VAL A 164 -13.94 21.47 32.50
N ALA A 165 -13.55 20.77 33.58
CA ALA A 165 -13.79 21.21 34.96
C ALA A 165 -13.07 22.54 35.27
N SER A 166 -11.82 22.68 34.85
CA SER A 166 -11.03 23.89 35.03
C SER A 166 -11.64 25.11 34.32
N LEU A 167 -12.08 24.91 33.07
CA LEU A 167 -12.76 25.93 32.29
C LEU A 167 -14.10 26.31 32.94
N GLY A 168 -14.85 25.34 33.42
CA GLY A 168 -16.11 25.58 34.15
C GLY A 168 -15.90 26.42 35.43
N LEU A 169 -14.90 26.07 36.24
CA LEU A 169 -14.54 26.83 37.43
C LEU A 169 -14.09 28.25 37.11
N MET A 170 -13.29 28.41 36.06
CA MET A 170 -12.84 29.74 35.61
C MET A 170 -14.01 30.62 35.16
N LEU A 171 -14.94 30.09 34.41
CA LEU A 171 -16.15 30.80 33.98
C LEU A 171 -17.03 31.15 35.16
N PHE A 172 -17.24 30.24 36.11
CA PHE A 172 -18.01 30.47 37.31
C PHE A 172 -17.40 31.58 38.17
N ALA A 173 -16.10 31.56 38.41
CA ALA A 173 -15.39 32.61 39.16
C ALA A 173 -15.51 33.97 38.47
N ASN A 174 -15.42 34.03 37.16
CA ASN A 174 -15.55 35.28 36.40
C ASN A 174 -16.97 35.86 36.46
N ILE A 175 -18.00 35.01 36.44
CA ILE A 175 -19.40 35.44 36.57
C ILE A 175 -19.68 35.92 37.97
N LYS A 176 -19.13 35.28 39.01
CA LYS A 176 -19.30 35.68 40.40
C LYS A 176 -18.62 37.02 40.69
N GLY A 177 -17.39 37.22 40.21
CA GLY A 177 -16.67 38.49 40.39
C GLY A 177 -17.40 39.69 39.78
N LYS A 178 -18.05 39.52 38.64
CA LYS A 178 -18.87 40.59 38.00
C LYS A 178 -20.17 40.92 38.70
N LYS A 179 -20.62 40.13 39.67
CA LYS A 179 -21.83 40.41 40.46
C LYS A 179 -21.52 41.12 41.77
N GLU A 180 -20.28 41.18 42.18
CA GLU A 180 -19.80 41.81 43.39
C GLU A 180 -19.25 43.24 43.14
N GLU A 181 -19.11 43.67 41.89
CA GLU A 181 -18.91 45.05 41.43
C GLU A 181 -20.27 45.71 41.12
#